data_281e7a0049364dd8f3360b94710f8b50
#
_entry.id   281e7a0049364dd8f3360b94710f8b50
#
_cell.length_a   1.000
_cell.length_b   1.000
_cell.length_c   1.000
_cell.angle_alpha   90.00
_cell.angle_beta   90.00
_cell.angle_gamma   90.00
#
_symmetry.space_group_name_H-M   'P 1'
#
loop_
_entity.id
_entity.type
_entity.pdbx_description
1 polymer ?
#
loop_
_entity_poly.entity_id
_entity_poly.type
_entity_poly.pdbx_seq_one_letter_code
_entity_poly.pdbx_strand_id
1 'polypeptide(L)'
;MANSTKNHVLIVGVAGRTGEPIARSLLESGHFSVTGVVRPESLDKPIIKELQSLGVSIVPLDWQNASPEELQALFTGVDTVLSACHPAAIADQAKLVDAAKASGVKRFVPSDWSPIAPRGAMKLEDMKHSFHDYLFDSGIPYTLIALGTWYDGIFPPLPPYEPPTAELKLLADKVYHSFGKGKVKNTVVNRKNAGNLVARVVADPETIGKKVLVNEDEVSLDEVWALATKYAPQLAPLRVPVSDEDVERIIREGTSAIGTFDFTNLKFIHALFLEAMRNLYINGHNSEASAKADGWLVARERYPDVQLQTAADWARERYAGFS
;
A
#
# COMPACT_ATOMS: atom_id res chain seq x y z
N MET A 1 30.47 19.47 -15.73
CA MET A 1 29.62 18.69 -14.80
C MET A 1 29.08 17.53 -15.61
N ALA A 2 29.45 16.29 -15.26
CA ALA A 2 28.95 15.12 -15.96
C ALA A 2 27.43 15.09 -15.77
N ASN A 3 26.67 15.02 -16.85
CA ASN A 3 25.23 14.79 -16.83
C ASN A 3 25.04 13.37 -16.27
N SER A 4 24.86 13.25 -14.95
CA SER A 4 24.48 11.97 -14.33
C SER A 4 23.13 11.59 -14.94
N THR A 5 23.12 10.53 -15.73
CA THR A 5 21.86 9.98 -16.25
C THR A 5 20.99 9.58 -15.07
N LYS A 6 19.81 10.19 -14.98
CA LYS A 6 18.84 9.86 -13.91
C LYS A 6 18.42 8.39 -14.02
N ASN A 7 18.29 7.73 -12.89
CA ASN A 7 17.75 6.37 -12.86
C ASN A 7 16.28 6.39 -13.36
N HIS A 8 15.97 5.50 -14.30
CA HIS A 8 14.63 5.44 -14.90
C HIS A 8 13.73 4.47 -14.12
N VAL A 9 12.67 5.01 -13.53
CA VAL A 9 11.64 4.24 -12.81
C VAL A 9 10.37 4.20 -13.62
N LEU A 10 9.85 3.00 -13.87
CA LEU A 10 8.56 2.80 -14.50
C LEU A 10 7.56 2.32 -13.44
N ILE A 11 6.39 2.98 -13.37
CA ILE A 11 5.33 2.67 -12.40
C ILE A 11 4.08 2.17 -13.12
N VAL A 12 3.73 0.90 -12.91
CA VAL A 12 2.44 0.36 -13.32
C VAL A 12 1.39 0.76 -12.27
N GLY A 13 0.32 1.45 -12.71
CA GLY A 13 -0.69 1.97 -11.78
C GLY A 13 -0.32 3.32 -11.13
N VAL A 14 0.42 4.16 -11.86
CA VAL A 14 0.95 5.45 -11.41
C VAL A 14 -0.11 6.43 -10.87
N ALA A 15 -1.34 6.37 -11.35
CA ALA A 15 -2.44 7.24 -10.91
C ALA A 15 -3.23 6.70 -9.70
N GLY A 16 -2.83 5.55 -9.16
CA GLY A 16 -3.46 4.93 -8.01
C GLY A 16 -3.06 5.59 -6.68
N ARG A 17 -3.80 5.26 -5.60
CA ARG A 17 -3.58 5.78 -4.24
C ARG A 17 -2.15 5.59 -3.72
N THR A 18 -1.43 4.58 -4.22
CA THR A 18 -0.05 4.26 -3.86
C THR A 18 0.93 4.78 -4.92
N GLY A 19 0.64 4.58 -6.21
CA GLY A 19 1.55 4.96 -7.29
C GLY A 19 1.75 6.47 -7.41
N GLU A 20 0.70 7.27 -7.19
CA GLU A 20 0.75 8.72 -7.33
C GLU A 20 1.72 9.39 -6.34
N PRO A 21 1.61 9.19 -5.01
CA PRO A 21 2.56 9.80 -4.08
C PRO A 21 4.00 9.32 -4.30
N ILE A 22 4.20 8.07 -4.72
CA ILE A 22 5.52 7.55 -5.06
C ILE A 22 6.10 8.28 -6.28
N ALA A 23 5.30 8.45 -7.34
CA ALA A 23 5.74 9.17 -8.55
C ALA A 23 6.16 10.61 -8.25
N ARG A 24 5.39 11.32 -7.42
CA ARG A 24 5.73 12.68 -6.99
C ARG A 24 7.05 12.71 -6.23
N SER A 25 7.20 11.86 -5.23
CA SER A 25 8.40 11.84 -4.39
C SER A 25 9.65 11.45 -5.18
N LEU A 26 9.56 10.52 -6.14
CA LEU A 26 10.66 10.19 -7.03
C LEU A 26 11.09 11.40 -7.87
N LEU A 27 10.14 12.15 -8.46
CA LEU A 27 10.45 13.37 -9.22
C LEU A 27 11.04 14.47 -8.33
N GLU A 28 10.43 14.72 -7.17
CA GLU A 28 10.88 15.73 -6.20
C GLU A 28 12.30 15.47 -5.71
N SER A 29 12.72 14.20 -5.61
CA SER A 29 14.09 13.83 -5.25
C SER A 29 15.14 14.30 -6.26
N GLY A 30 14.75 14.58 -7.51
CA GLY A 30 15.63 14.98 -8.59
C GLY A 30 16.52 13.88 -9.20
N HIS A 31 16.56 12.69 -8.59
CA HIS A 31 17.43 11.57 -8.98
C HIS A 31 16.83 10.64 -10.05
N PHE A 32 15.53 10.75 -10.30
CA PHE A 32 14.81 9.82 -11.17
C PHE A 32 14.14 10.52 -12.36
N SER A 33 14.02 9.80 -13.45
CA SER A 33 13.01 10.00 -14.48
C SER A 33 11.89 8.99 -14.25
N VAL A 34 10.63 9.40 -14.41
CA VAL A 34 9.48 8.55 -14.08
C VAL A 34 8.60 8.36 -15.30
N THR A 35 8.33 7.10 -15.65
CA THR A 35 7.30 6.71 -16.61
C THR A 35 6.14 6.06 -15.88
N GLY A 36 4.92 6.48 -16.16
CA GLY A 36 3.70 5.92 -15.60
C GLY A 36 2.92 5.14 -16.65
N VAL A 37 2.60 3.89 -16.36
CA VAL A 37 1.69 3.08 -17.20
C VAL A 37 0.27 3.22 -16.70
N VAL A 38 -0.63 3.55 -17.60
CA VAL A 38 -2.06 3.72 -17.33
C VAL A 38 -2.89 3.00 -18.38
N ARG A 39 -4.08 2.57 -18.00
CA ARG A 39 -5.01 2.02 -18.99
C ARG A 39 -5.47 3.12 -19.95
N PRO A 40 -5.66 2.83 -21.26
CA PRO A 40 -6.06 3.82 -22.27
C PRO A 40 -7.27 4.68 -21.86
N GLU A 41 -8.28 4.07 -21.26
CA GLU A 41 -9.51 4.76 -20.80
C GLU A 41 -9.28 5.70 -19.61
N SER A 42 -8.10 5.70 -19.04
CA SER A 42 -7.75 6.58 -17.91
C SER A 42 -7.01 7.85 -18.31
N LEU A 43 -6.63 8.02 -19.58
CA LEU A 43 -5.80 9.14 -20.05
C LEU A 43 -6.39 10.51 -19.74
N ASP A 44 -7.71 10.65 -19.81
CA ASP A 44 -8.40 11.93 -19.60
C ASP A 44 -8.63 12.30 -18.14
N LYS A 45 -8.25 11.44 -17.20
CA LYS A 45 -8.41 11.71 -15.77
C LYS A 45 -7.57 12.92 -15.35
N PRO A 46 -8.10 13.84 -14.52
CA PRO A 46 -7.37 15.03 -14.07
C PRO A 46 -6.01 14.70 -13.47
N ILE A 47 -5.91 13.64 -12.67
CA ILE A 47 -4.67 13.19 -12.04
C ILE A 47 -3.58 12.83 -13.04
N ILE A 48 -3.93 12.28 -14.22
CA ILE A 48 -2.96 11.97 -15.27
C ILE A 48 -2.38 13.25 -15.86
N LYS A 49 -3.22 14.24 -16.16
CA LYS A 49 -2.79 15.56 -16.67
C LYS A 49 -1.89 16.27 -15.66
N GLU A 50 -2.22 16.16 -14.38
CA GLU A 50 -1.41 16.71 -13.30
C GLU A 50 -0.02 16.05 -13.24
N LEU A 51 0.04 14.70 -13.24
CA LEU A 51 1.31 13.97 -13.24
C LEU A 51 2.17 14.30 -14.47
N GLN A 52 1.58 14.43 -15.65
CA GLN A 52 2.28 14.89 -16.85
C GLN A 52 2.87 16.28 -16.67
N SER A 53 2.11 17.22 -16.08
CA SER A 53 2.60 18.59 -15.83
C SER A 53 3.77 18.63 -14.84
N LEU A 54 3.89 17.63 -13.96
CA LEU A 54 5.02 17.46 -13.05
C LEU A 54 6.23 16.75 -13.68
N GLY A 55 6.09 16.24 -14.92
CA GLY A 55 7.19 15.61 -15.64
C GLY A 55 7.14 14.06 -15.67
N VAL A 56 6.02 13.43 -15.30
CA VAL A 56 5.83 11.99 -15.52
C VAL A 56 5.54 11.74 -17.00
N SER A 57 6.33 10.88 -17.64
CA SER A 57 6.04 10.37 -18.98
C SER A 57 4.90 9.35 -18.90
N ILE A 58 3.77 9.58 -19.56
CA ILE A 58 2.62 8.67 -19.51
C ILE A 58 2.58 7.78 -20.73
N VAL A 59 2.50 6.46 -20.50
CA VAL A 59 2.33 5.44 -21.54
C VAL A 59 0.97 4.76 -21.35
N PRO A 60 0.04 4.91 -22.32
CA PRO A 60 -1.21 4.17 -22.31
C PRO A 60 -0.97 2.72 -22.74
N LEU A 61 -1.22 1.77 -21.82
CA LEU A 61 -1.11 0.34 -22.10
C LEU A 61 -1.99 -0.45 -21.14
N ASP A 62 -2.83 -1.33 -21.71
CA ASP A 62 -3.46 -2.39 -20.93
C ASP A 62 -2.47 -3.54 -20.75
N TRP A 63 -1.62 -3.40 -19.75
CA TRP A 63 -0.51 -4.32 -19.51
C TRP A 63 -0.96 -5.75 -19.22
N GLN A 64 -2.20 -5.95 -18.73
CA GLN A 64 -2.73 -7.29 -18.46
C GLN A 64 -3.01 -8.07 -19.76
N ASN A 65 -3.38 -7.37 -20.82
CA ASN A 65 -3.65 -7.94 -22.16
C ASN A 65 -2.50 -7.71 -23.17
N ALA A 66 -1.44 -7.00 -22.76
CA ALA A 66 -0.30 -6.75 -23.62
C ALA A 66 0.50 -8.04 -23.93
N SER A 67 1.08 -8.10 -25.11
CA SER A 67 1.98 -9.17 -25.51
C SER A 67 3.34 -9.08 -24.78
N PRO A 68 4.10 -10.19 -24.71
CA PRO A 68 5.46 -10.15 -24.16
C PRO A 68 6.35 -9.12 -24.85
N GLU A 69 6.22 -8.95 -26.17
CA GLU A 69 7.01 -8.00 -26.97
C GLU A 69 6.67 -6.55 -26.62
N GLU A 70 5.38 -6.24 -26.43
CA GLU A 70 4.94 -4.91 -25.98
C GLU A 70 5.46 -4.56 -24.59
N LEU A 71 5.43 -5.54 -23.65
CA LEU A 71 5.98 -5.34 -22.30
C LEU A 71 7.52 -5.18 -22.34
N GLN A 72 8.24 -5.97 -23.17
CA GLN A 72 9.68 -5.81 -23.31
C GLN A 72 10.04 -4.45 -23.91
N ALA A 73 9.31 -4.00 -24.93
CA ALA A 73 9.50 -2.68 -25.51
C ALA A 73 9.28 -1.56 -24.47
N LEU A 74 8.24 -1.70 -23.63
CA LEU A 74 7.93 -0.78 -22.53
C LEU A 74 9.09 -0.69 -21.51
N PHE A 75 9.77 -1.79 -21.22
CA PHE A 75 10.83 -1.86 -20.22
C PHE A 75 12.23 -1.56 -20.77
N THR A 76 12.36 -1.27 -22.04
CA THR A 76 13.65 -0.90 -22.65
C THR A 76 14.21 0.35 -21.99
N GLY A 77 15.43 0.26 -21.43
CA GLY A 77 16.09 1.37 -20.74
C GLY A 77 15.54 1.73 -19.36
N VAL A 78 14.66 0.89 -18.80
CA VAL A 78 14.15 1.05 -17.43
C VAL A 78 15.09 0.39 -16.42
N ASP A 79 15.47 1.13 -15.39
CA ASP A 79 16.30 0.60 -14.29
C ASP A 79 15.47 -0.12 -13.23
N THR A 80 14.31 0.47 -12.87
CA THR A 80 13.42 -0.09 -11.85
C THR A 80 11.97 -0.13 -12.36
N VAL A 81 11.34 -1.30 -12.27
CA VAL A 81 9.89 -1.46 -12.45
C VAL A 81 9.23 -1.51 -11.07
N LEU A 82 8.25 -0.65 -10.85
CA LEU A 82 7.46 -0.59 -9.64
C LEU A 82 6.00 -0.89 -10.00
N SER A 83 5.46 -1.96 -9.45
CA SER A 83 4.06 -2.32 -9.66
C SER A 83 3.21 -1.79 -8.51
N ALA A 84 2.18 -1.03 -8.82
CA ALA A 84 1.13 -0.58 -7.89
C ALA A 84 -0.24 -1.00 -8.44
N CYS A 85 -0.35 -2.25 -8.90
CA CYS A 85 -1.55 -2.79 -9.49
C CYS A 85 -2.63 -3.11 -8.44
N HIS A 86 -3.87 -3.24 -8.91
CA HIS A 86 -4.99 -3.64 -8.06
C HIS A 86 -4.80 -5.07 -7.52
N PRO A 87 -5.27 -5.38 -6.29
CA PRO A 87 -5.13 -6.72 -5.69
C PRO A 87 -5.60 -7.88 -6.57
N ALA A 88 -6.64 -7.69 -7.39
CA ALA A 88 -7.11 -8.70 -8.33
C ALA A 88 -6.09 -9.07 -9.43
N ALA A 89 -5.08 -8.24 -9.66
CA ALA A 89 -4.04 -8.43 -10.68
C ALA A 89 -2.69 -8.89 -10.09
N ILE A 90 -2.64 -9.31 -8.83
CA ILE A 90 -1.39 -9.73 -8.17
C ILE A 90 -0.72 -10.87 -8.94
N ALA A 91 -1.47 -11.91 -9.33
CA ALA A 91 -0.93 -13.04 -10.07
C ALA A 91 -0.44 -12.66 -11.48
N ASP A 92 -1.11 -11.69 -12.13
CA ASP A 92 -0.75 -11.24 -13.48
C ASP A 92 0.61 -10.54 -13.52
N GLN A 93 1.14 -10.10 -12.38
CA GLN A 93 2.48 -9.50 -12.30
C GLN A 93 3.59 -10.44 -12.79
N ALA A 94 3.35 -11.76 -12.87
CA ALA A 94 4.31 -12.71 -13.41
C ALA A 94 4.79 -12.31 -14.80
N LYS A 95 3.90 -11.87 -15.69
CA LYS A 95 4.27 -11.39 -17.03
C LYS A 95 5.12 -10.10 -17.00
N LEU A 96 4.91 -9.22 -16.01
CA LEU A 96 5.76 -8.04 -15.81
C LEU A 96 7.17 -8.46 -15.37
N VAL A 97 7.28 -9.45 -14.48
CA VAL A 97 8.57 -10.01 -14.03
C VAL A 97 9.33 -10.61 -15.19
N ASP A 98 8.67 -11.42 -16.02
CA ASP A 98 9.31 -12.08 -17.17
C ASP A 98 9.82 -11.05 -18.18
N ALA A 99 9.00 -10.07 -18.54
CA ALA A 99 9.40 -9.01 -19.47
C ALA A 99 10.49 -8.11 -18.89
N ALA A 100 10.43 -7.77 -17.58
CA ALA A 100 11.45 -6.98 -16.91
C ALA A 100 12.80 -7.70 -16.88
N LYS A 101 12.79 -9.00 -16.58
CA LYS A 101 14.01 -9.85 -16.63
C LYS A 101 14.59 -9.90 -18.04
N ALA A 102 13.77 -10.15 -19.05
CA ALA A 102 14.20 -10.19 -20.45
C ALA A 102 14.79 -8.86 -20.94
N SER A 103 14.32 -7.73 -20.40
CA SER A 103 14.77 -6.38 -20.74
C SER A 103 15.97 -5.90 -19.90
N GLY A 104 16.48 -6.71 -18.96
CA GLY A 104 17.63 -6.37 -18.12
C GLY A 104 17.32 -5.31 -17.04
N VAL A 105 16.09 -5.23 -16.58
CA VAL A 105 15.69 -4.37 -15.46
C VAL A 105 16.48 -4.74 -14.21
N LYS A 106 17.01 -3.74 -13.51
CA LYS A 106 17.93 -3.91 -12.37
C LYS A 106 17.22 -4.12 -11.04
N ARG A 107 15.91 -3.78 -10.97
CA ARG A 107 15.09 -3.95 -9.76
C ARG A 107 13.62 -4.07 -10.13
N PHE A 108 12.94 -5.04 -9.55
CA PHE A 108 11.48 -5.17 -9.58
C PHE A 108 10.92 -4.96 -8.17
N VAL A 109 9.96 -4.05 -8.04
CA VAL A 109 9.21 -3.82 -6.78
C VAL A 109 7.77 -4.24 -7.03
N PRO A 110 7.32 -5.36 -6.44
CA PRO A 110 5.97 -5.87 -6.66
C PRO A 110 4.92 -5.02 -5.96
N SER A 111 3.65 -5.24 -6.31
CA SER A 111 2.50 -4.65 -5.65
C SER A 111 2.23 -5.32 -4.30
N ASP A 112 3.02 -4.92 -3.30
CA ASP A 112 3.01 -5.46 -1.94
C ASP A 112 2.60 -4.42 -0.89
N TRP A 113 1.97 -3.35 -1.33
CA TRP A 113 1.64 -2.12 -0.60
C TRP A 113 0.56 -2.32 0.46
N SER A 114 0.81 -3.20 1.44
CA SER A 114 -0.12 -3.55 2.51
C SER A 114 0.62 -3.76 3.82
N PRO A 115 -0.11 -3.84 4.93
CA PRO A 115 0.41 -4.31 6.21
C PRO A 115 1.01 -5.72 6.13
N ILE A 116 2.01 -5.97 6.95
CA ILE A 116 2.66 -7.28 7.03
C ILE A 116 1.72 -8.31 7.66
N ALA A 117 1.67 -9.51 7.07
CA ALA A 117 1.01 -10.68 7.65
C ALA A 117 1.79 -11.96 7.30
N PRO A 118 1.92 -12.92 8.22
CA PRO A 118 2.51 -14.22 7.92
C PRO A 118 1.58 -15.06 7.03
N ARG A 119 2.15 -16.08 6.37
CA ARG A 119 1.36 -17.06 5.60
C ARG A 119 0.26 -17.68 6.45
N GLY A 120 -0.93 -17.82 5.87
CA GLY A 120 -2.11 -18.37 6.51
C GLY A 120 -2.88 -17.38 7.40
N ALA A 121 -2.39 -16.17 7.62
CA ALA A 121 -3.09 -15.18 8.42
C ALA A 121 -4.18 -14.43 7.65
N MET A 122 -3.97 -14.18 6.35
CA MET A 122 -4.88 -13.44 5.48
C MET A 122 -4.83 -14.00 4.06
N LYS A 123 -6.00 -14.28 3.48
CA LYS A 123 -6.09 -14.80 2.10
C LYS A 123 -5.44 -13.89 1.06
N LEU A 124 -5.60 -12.58 1.21
CA LEU A 124 -5.00 -11.61 0.28
C LEU A 124 -3.46 -11.65 0.36
N GLU A 125 -2.90 -11.77 1.56
CA GLU A 125 -1.45 -11.87 1.74
C GLU A 125 -0.91 -13.22 1.26
N ASP A 126 -1.67 -14.30 1.39
CA ASP A 126 -1.29 -15.60 0.83
C ASP A 126 -1.16 -15.58 -0.70
N MET A 127 -1.99 -14.78 -1.39
CA MET A 127 -1.80 -14.54 -2.84
C MET A 127 -0.49 -13.83 -3.13
N LYS A 128 -0.11 -12.82 -2.33
CA LYS A 128 1.17 -12.12 -2.48
C LYS A 128 2.33 -13.04 -2.17
N HIS A 129 2.23 -13.84 -1.10
CA HIS A 129 3.26 -14.83 -0.78
C HIS A 129 3.46 -15.86 -1.90
N SER A 130 2.39 -16.29 -2.58
CA SER A 130 2.49 -17.17 -3.75
C SER A 130 3.18 -16.46 -4.92
N PHE A 131 2.90 -15.18 -5.12
CA PHE A 131 3.60 -14.37 -6.12
C PHE A 131 5.08 -14.14 -5.72
N HIS A 132 5.40 -13.97 -4.43
CA HIS A 132 6.78 -13.86 -3.97
C HIS A 132 7.60 -15.11 -4.30
N ASP A 133 7.01 -16.31 -4.15
CA ASP A 133 7.69 -17.56 -4.53
C ASP A 133 8.08 -17.52 -6.02
N TYR A 134 7.14 -17.12 -6.91
CA TYR A 134 7.43 -16.92 -8.32
C TYR A 134 8.53 -15.87 -8.57
N LEU A 135 8.45 -14.72 -7.87
CA LEU A 135 9.44 -13.64 -8.00
C LEU A 135 10.84 -14.12 -7.61
N PHE A 136 10.97 -14.86 -6.51
CA PHE A 136 12.25 -15.40 -6.03
C PHE A 136 12.83 -16.42 -7.01
N ASP A 137 11.99 -17.33 -7.51
CA ASP A 137 12.40 -18.35 -8.48
C ASP A 137 12.80 -17.73 -9.82
N SER A 138 12.25 -16.59 -10.18
CA SER A 138 12.63 -15.87 -11.40
C SER A 138 14.08 -15.40 -11.41
N GLY A 139 14.66 -15.16 -10.22
CA GLY A 139 16.02 -14.63 -10.04
C GLY A 139 16.21 -13.17 -10.48
N ILE A 140 15.15 -12.41 -10.76
CA ILE A 140 15.24 -10.96 -10.98
C ILE A 140 15.63 -10.26 -9.68
N PRO A 141 16.50 -9.23 -9.70
CA PRO A 141 16.73 -8.42 -8.51
C PRO A 141 15.43 -7.72 -8.07
N TYR A 142 15.11 -7.79 -6.79
CA TYR A 142 13.83 -7.27 -6.28
C TYR A 142 13.99 -6.46 -4.99
N THR A 143 12.94 -5.74 -4.60
CA THR A 143 12.76 -5.20 -3.24
C THR A 143 11.29 -5.36 -2.87
N LEU A 144 10.99 -6.08 -1.78
CA LEU A 144 9.63 -6.10 -1.23
C LEU A 144 9.43 -4.88 -0.35
N ILE A 145 8.32 -4.15 -0.53
CA ILE A 145 7.99 -2.97 0.26
C ILE A 145 6.60 -3.12 0.85
N ALA A 146 6.51 -3.34 2.16
CA ALA A 146 5.27 -3.27 2.91
C ALA A 146 5.03 -1.85 3.41
N LEU A 147 3.78 -1.44 3.50
CA LEU A 147 3.38 -0.15 4.05
C LEU A 147 2.65 -0.32 5.38
N GLY A 148 2.88 0.58 6.31
CA GLY A 148 2.00 0.78 7.44
C GLY A 148 0.57 1.11 6.98
N THR A 149 -0.40 0.90 7.85
CA THR A 149 -1.79 1.27 7.56
C THR A 149 -1.91 2.77 7.33
N TRP A 150 -2.68 3.17 6.32
CA TRP A 150 -2.91 4.59 6.06
C TRP A 150 -3.61 5.27 7.24
N TYR A 151 -3.13 6.43 7.67
CA TYR A 151 -3.81 7.21 8.72
C TYR A 151 -5.28 7.47 8.41
N ASP A 152 -5.62 7.80 7.17
CA ASP A 152 -7.00 8.03 6.73
C ASP A 152 -7.87 6.75 6.69
N GLY A 153 -7.26 5.58 6.86
CA GLY A 153 -7.95 4.30 6.97
C GLY A 153 -8.22 3.85 8.40
N ILE A 154 -7.56 4.45 9.40
CA ILE A 154 -7.72 4.05 10.82
C ILE A 154 -8.32 5.14 11.71
N PHE A 155 -8.12 6.42 11.37
CA PHE A 155 -8.74 7.51 12.10
C PHE A 155 -10.21 7.67 11.67
N PRO A 156 -11.16 7.70 12.61
CA PRO A 156 -12.57 7.79 12.26
C PRO A 156 -12.88 9.08 11.52
N PRO A 157 -13.65 9.02 10.41
CA PRO A 157 -14.05 10.22 9.70
C PRO A 157 -15.07 11.03 10.49
N LEU A 158 -15.12 12.34 10.23
CA LEU A 158 -16.17 13.21 10.77
C LEU A 158 -17.50 12.96 10.06
N PRO A 159 -18.63 12.92 10.76
CA PRO A 159 -19.94 12.84 10.14
C PRO A 159 -20.38 14.21 9.54
N PRO A 160 -21.17 14.23 8.42
CA PRO A 160 -21.56 13.07 7.63
C PRO A 160 -20.38 12.51 6.82
N TYR A 161 -20.25 11.17 6.78
CA TYR A 161 -19.17 10.51 6.03
C TYR A 161 -19.69 9.91 4.73
N GLU A 162 -19.13 10.34 3.63
CA GLU A 162 -19.36 9.76 2.30
C GLU A 162 -18.09 9.04 1.83
N PRO A 163 -18.15 7.70 1.70
CA PRO A 163 -17.01 6.93 1.23
C PRO A 163 -16.63 7.30 -0.21
N PRO A 164 -15.32 7.47 -0.51
CA PRO A 164 -14.88 7.96 -1.82
C PRO A 164 -14.98 6.92 -2.95
N THR A 165 -15.18 5.65 -2.65
CA THR A 165 -15.32 4.58 -3.66
C THR A 165 -16.51 3.67 -3.37
N ALA A 166 -16.99 2.95 -4.41
CA ALA A 166 -18.09 2.02 -4.28
C ALA A 166 -17.77 0.87 -3.30
N GLU A 167 -16.54 0.37 -3.33
CA GLU A 167 -16.08 -0.69 -2.42
C GLU A 167 -16.10 -0.21 -0.96
N LEU A 168 -15.66 1.02 -0.70
CA LEU A 168 -15.68 1.59 0.64
C LEU A 168 -17.09 1.91 1.12
N LYS A 169 -18.06 2.11 0.22
CA LYS A 169 -19.48 2.24 0.62
C LYS A 169 -20.00 0.98 1.31
N LEU A 170 -19.50 -0.18 0.92
CA LEU A 170 -19.89 -1.47 1.52
C LEU A 170 -19.40 -1.61 2.97
N LEU A 171 -18.41 -0.82 3.35
CA LEU A 171 -17.82 -0.81 4.68
C LEU A 171 -18.08 0.50 5.43
N ALA A 172 -18.98 1.36 4.91
CA ALA A 172 -19.23 2.68 5.47
C ALA A 172 -19.74 2.65 6.93
N ASP A 173 -20.49 1.62 7.29
CA ASP A 173 -20.97 1.37 8.66
C ASP A 173 -19.87 0.86 9.60
N LYS A 174 -18.71 0.45 9.07
CA LYS A 174 -17.59 -0.09 9.84
C LYS A 174 -16.51 0.95 10.18
N VAL A 175 -16.60 2.18 9.65
CA VAL A 175 -15.58 3.21 9.88
C VAL A 175 -15.43 3.67 11.33
N TYR A 176 -16.45 3.38 12.17
CA TYR A 176 -16.43 3.66 13.60
C TYR A 176 -16.19 2.41 14.46
N HIS A 177 -15.95 1.25 13.85
CA HIS A 177 -15.69 0.03 14.59
C HIS A 177 -14.31 0.05 15.24
N SER A 178 -14.22 -0.50 16.44
CA SER A 178 -12.99 -0.69 17.20
C SER A 178 -12.84 -2.16 17.53
N PHE A 179 -11.85 -2.79 16.93
CA PHE A 179 -11.63 -4.24 16.95
C PHE A 179 -10.73 -4.66 18.11
N GLY A 180 -10.99 -5.84 18.66
CA GLY A 180 -10.18 -6.41 19.73
C GLY A 180 -10.21 -5.59 21.00
N LYS A 181 -9.16 -5.71 21.81
CA LYS A 181 -9.00 -4.97 23.08
C LYS A 181 -8.47 -3.53 22.91
N GLY A 182 -8.26 -3.08 21.68
CA GLY A 182 -7.79 -1.74 21.38
C GLY A 182 -6.32 -1.45 21.72
N LYS A 183 -5.56 -2.42 22.25
CA LYS A 183 -4.18 -2.23 22.76
C LYS A 183 -3.08 -2.62 21.80
N VAL A 184 -3.40 -3.40 20.77
CA VAL A 184 -2.42 -3.88 19.80
C VAL A 184 -1.88 -2.72 18.97
N LYS A 185 -0.56 -2.60 18.92
CA LYS A 185 0.13 -1.59 18.11
C LYS A 185 0.17 -1.98 16.64
N ASN A 186 -0.02 -0.99 15.79
CA ASN A 186 0.08 -1.11 14.34
C ASN A 186 0.97 -0.04 13.78
N THR A 187 1.76 -0.41 12.79
CA THR A 187 2.50 0.55 11.97
C THR A 187 1.56 1.35 11.10
N VAL A 188 1.82 2.65 11.01
CA VAL A 188 0.99 3.61 10.28
C VAL A 188 1.84 4.55 9.44
N VAL A 189 1.25 5.11 8.39
CA VAL A 189 1.94 6.02 7.47
C VAL A 189 0.95 6.94 6.75
N ASN A 190 1.34 8.19 6.45
CA ASN A 190 0.62 9.01 5.50
C ASN A 190 1.14 8.78 4.07
N ARG A 191 0.31 9.14 3.07
CA ARG A 191 0.64 8.84 1.66
C ARG A 191 1.86 9.59 1.17
N LYS A 192 2.02 10.86 1.56
CA LYS A 192 3.16 11.70 1.15
C LYS A 192 4.46 11.10 1.66
N ASN A 193 4.53 10.77 2.95
CA ASN A 193 5.73 10.24 3.55
C ASN A 193 6.00 8.77 3.16
N ALA A 194 4.94 8.01 2.84
CA ALA A 194 5.13 6.72 2.17
C ALA A 194 5.88 6.90 0.85
N GLY A 195 5.47 7.86 0.01
CA GLY A 195 6.20 8.21 -1.21
C GLY A 195 7.65 8.60 -0.94
N ASN A 196 7.88 9.49 0.02
CA ASN A 196 9.22 9.95 0.39
C ASN A 196 10.14 8.81 0.83
N LEU A 197 9.65 7.93 1.71
CA LEU A 197 10.42 6.77 2.17
C LEU A 197 10.65 5.76 1.04
N VAL A 198 9.65 5.50 0.19
CA VAL A 198 9.80 4.61 -0.97
C VAL A 198 10.83 5.17 -1.95
N ALA A 199 10.86 6.48 -2.20
CA ALA A 199 11.87 7.09 -3.05
C ALA A 199 13.30 6.87 -2.49
N ARG A 200 13.47 6.94 -1.15
CA ARG A 200 14.75 6.63 -0.48
C ARG A 200 15.11 5.14 -0.61
N VAL A 201 14.13 4.25 -0.43
CA VAL A 201 14.31 2.79 -0.61
C VAL A 201 14.75 2.49 -2.04
N VAL A 202 14.09 3.09 -3.04
CA VAL A 202 14.46 2.88 -4.46
C VAL A 202 15.80 3.48 -4.81
N ALA A 203 16.21 4.58 -4.18
CA ALA A 203 17.53 5.18 -4.37
C ALA A 203 18.68 4.35 -3.76
N ASP A 204 18.38 3.52 -2.77
CA ASP A 204 19.37 2.77 -2.00
C ASP A 204 19.64 1.38 -2.61
N PRO A 205 20.84 1.12 -3.16
CA PRO A 205 21.19 -0.18 -3.75
C PRO A 205 21.24 -1.31 -2.69
N GLU A 206 21.46 -1.01 -1.42
CA GLU A 206 21.52 -2.01 -0.35
C GLU A 206 20.15 -2.61 0.00
N THR A 207 19.07 -2.03 -0.51
CA THR A 207 17.71 -2.58 -0.36
C THR A 207 17.36 -3.61 -1.44
N ILE A 208 18.21 -3.83 -2.44
CA ILE A 208 18.04 -4.89 -3.43
C ILE A 208 18.15 -6.25 -2.73
N GLY A 209 17.21 -7.14 -3.00
CA GLY A 209 17.10 -8.45 -2.34
C GLY A 209 16.59 -8.37 -0.90
N LYS A 210 16.01 -7.23 -0.48
CA LYS A 210 15.51 -7.02 0.89
C LYS A 210 14.00 -6.86 0.96
N LYS A 211 13.48 -7.05 2.18
CA LYS A 211 12.12 -6.69 2.60
C LYS A 211 12.22 -5.40 3.41
N VAL A 212 11.41 -4.40 3.10
CA VAL A 212 11.45 -3.07 3.75
C VAL A 212 10.04 -2.68 4.20
N LEU A 213 9.89 -2.42 5.49
CA LEU A 213 8.68 -1.84 6.06
C LEU A 213 8.79 -0.31 6.02
N VAL A 214 7.82 0.32 5.38
CA VAL A 214 7.67 1.78 5.28
C VAL A 214 6.56 2.22 6.23
N ASN A 215 6.92 2.88 7.32
CA ASN A 215 6.01 3.42 8.32
C ASN A 215 6.55 4.72 8.93
N GLU A 216 5.68 5.49 9.58
CA GLU A 216 6.03 6.70 10.31
C GLU A 216 5.95 6.51 11.82
N ASP A 217 4.92 5.80 12.29
CA ASP A 217 4.60 5.64 13.70
C ASP A 217 3.98 4.26 13.96
N GLU A 218 3.79 3.94 15.24
CA GLU A 218 3.04 2.78 15.71
C GLU A 218 1.98 3.20 16.72
N VAL A 219 0.73 2.90 16.43
CA VAL A 219 -0.41 3.27 17.28
C VAL A 219 -1.38 2.11 17.50
N SER A 220 -2.03 2.08 18.65
CA SER A 220 -3.15 1.22 18.95
C SER A 220 -4.47 1.92 18.63
N LEU A 221 -5.57 1.15 18.50
CA LEU A 221 -6.89 1.75 18.28
C LEU A 221 -7.33 2.64 19.45
N ASP A 222 -6.97 2.31 20.69
CA ASP A 222 -7.27 3.17 21.83
C ASP A 222 -6.57 4.53 21.74
N GLU A 223 -5.31 4.54 21.30
CA GLU A 223 -4.57 5.81 21.07
C GLU A 223 -5.18 6.60 19.90
N VAL A 224 -5.54 5.91 18.81
CA VAL A 224 -6.24 6.55 17.67
C VAL A 224 -7.52 7.22 18.13
N TRP A 225 -8.38 6.51 18.89
CA TRP A 225 -9.62 7.05 19.40
C TRP A 225 -9.41 8.16 20.43
N ALA A 226 -8.41 8.03 21.30
CA ALA A 226 -8.06 9.09 22.25
C ALA A 226 -7.60 10.37 21.54
N LEU A 227 -6.77 10.25 20.49
CA LEU A 227 -6.35 11.39 19.67
C LEU A 227 -7.51 11.99 18.89
N ALA A 228 -8.34 11.16 18.25
CA ALA A 228 -9.50 11.62 17.50
C ALA A 228 -10.49 12.39 18.38
N THR A 229 -10.85 11.84 19.54
CA THR A 229 -11.81 12.46 20.46
C THR A 229 -11.24 13.68 21.20
N LYS A 230 -9.92 13.77 21.35
CA LYS A 230 -9.26 14.99 21.88
C LYS A 230 -9.50 16.20 20.99
N TYR A 231 -9.45 16.03 19.67
CA TYR A 231 -9.61 17.11 18.71
C TYR A 231 -11.01 17.19 18.10
N ALA A 232 -11.81 16.13 18.20
CA ALA A 232 -13.19 16.03 17.71
C ALA A 232 -14.07 15.27 18.71
N PRO A 233 -14.47 15.86 19.85
CA PRO A 233 -15.20 15.19 20.92
C PRO A 233 -16.50 14.52 20.48
N GLN A 234 -17.14 15.04 19.42
CA GLN A 234 -18.36 14.47 18.82
C GLN A 234 -18.19 13.05 18.27
N LEU A 235 -16.94 12.58 18.10
CA LEU A 235 -16.65 11.20 17.67
C LEU A 235 -16.82 10.18 18.82
N ALA A 236 -16.69 10.60 20.08
CA ALA A 236 -16.72 9.68 21.22
C ALA A 236 -17.94 8.74 21.26
N PRO A 237 -19.19 9.21 21.05
CA PRO A 237 -20.37 8.34 21.08
C PRO A 237 -20.49 7.42 19.85
N LEU A 238 -19.68 7.61 18.81
CA LEU A 238 -19.75 6.83 17.56
C LEU A 238 -18.90 5.56 17.62
N ARG A 239 -18.02 5.41 18.61
CA ARG A 239 -17.15 4.23 18.73
C ARG A 239 -17.97 2.96 18.98
N VAL A 240 -17.85 1.97 18.10
CA VAL A 240 -18.53 0.68 18.17
C VAL A 240 -17.51 -0.43 18.45
N PRO A 241 -17.47 -0.98 19.67
CA PRO A 241 -16.63 -2.14 19.97
C PRO A 241 -17.11 -3.38 19.21
N VAL A 242 -16.16 -4.13 18.64
CA VAL A 242 -16.40 -5.42 17.97
C VAL A 242 -15.55 -6.49 18.66
N SER A 243 -16.20 -7.52 19.17
CA SER A 243 -15.53 -8.60 19.91
C SER A 243 -14.68 -9.49 18.98
N ASP A 244 -13.67 -10.15 19.56
CA ASP A 244 -12.84 -11.10 18.84
C ASP A 244 -13.70 -12.26 18.30
N GLU A 245 -14.72 -12.71 19.08
CA GLU A 245 -15.66 -13.76 18.68
C GLU A 245 -16.49 -13.37 17.47
N ASP A 246 -16.97 -12.12 17.41
CA ASP A 246 -17.74 -11.62 16.27
C ASP A 246 -16.88 -11.54 15.02
N VAL A 247 -15.64 -11.08 15.14
CA VAL A 247 -14.68 -11.06 14.03
C VAL A 247 -14.47 -12.47 13.47
N GLU A 248 -14.16 -13.45 14.34
CA GLU A 248 -13.93 -14.83 13.92
C GLU A 248 -15.17 -15.50 13.32
N ARG A 249 -16.36 -15.21 13.88
CA ARG A 249 -17.62 -15.73 13.33
C ARG A 249 -17.88 -15.21 11.92
N ILE A 250 -17.76 -13.91 11.69
CA ILE A 250 -18.02 -13.30 10.38
C ILE A 250 -17.01 -13.75 9.33
N ILE A 251 -15.74 -13.89 9.71
CA ILE A 251 -14.71 -14.44 8.82
C ILE A 251 -15.09 -15.86 8.37
N ARG A 252 -15.44 -16.75 9.32
CA ARG A 252 -15.86 -18.13 8.99
C ARG A 252 -17.07 -18.15 8.06
N GLU A 253 -18.11 -17.37 8.34
CA GLU A 253 -19.32 -17.31 7.52
C GLU A 253 -19.04 -16.78 6.11
N GLY A 254 -18.17 -15.77 5.97
CA GLY A 254 -17.81 -15.19 4.69
C GLY A 254 -16.87 -16.06 3.87
N THR A 255 -15.95 -16.79 4.50
CA THR A 255 -14.93 -17.59 3.81
C THR A 255 -15.39 -19.02 3.53
N SER A 256 -16.31 -19.59 4.32
CA SER A 256 -16.85 -20.94 4.09
C SER A 256 -17.82 -21.02 2.91
N ALA A 257 -18.40 -19.89 2.52
CA ALA A 257 -19.39 -19.83 1.44
C ALA A 257 -18.78 -19.76 0.02
N ILE A 258 -17.43 -19.68 -0.10
CA ILE A 258 -16.78 -19.28 -1.36
C ILE A 258 -15.54 -20.14 -1.61
N GLY A 259 -15.62 -20.96 -2.68
CA GLY A 259 -14.50 -21.80 -3.14
C GLY A 259 -13.40 -21.07 -3.93
N THR A 260 -13.62 -19.81 -4.35
CA THR A 260 -12.71 -19.02 -5.17
C THR A 260 -12.73 -17.55 -4.74
N PHE A 261 -11.63 -16.82 -5.04
CA PHE A 261 -11.57 -15.36 -4.83
C PHE A 261 -12.62 -14.65 -5.69
N ASP A 262 -13.65 -14.11 -5.06
CA ASP A 262 -14.73 -13.38 -5.72
C ASP A 262 -14.90 -11.98 -5.11
N PHE A 263 -14.23 -11.00 -5.72
CA PHE A 263 -14.31 -9.59 -5.33
C PHE A 263 -15.65 -8.92 -5.69
N THR A 264 -16.61 -9.65 -6.28
CA THR A 264 -17.98 -9.14 -6.50
C THR A 264 -18.92 -9.55 -5.37
N ASN A 265 -18.52 -10.50 -4.53
CA ASN A 265 -19.32 -11.02 -3.44
C ASN A 265 -19.09 -10.22 -2.15
N LEU A 266 -20.14 -9.53 -1.65
CA LEU A 266 -20.07 -8.67 -0.47
C LEU A 266 -19.67 -9.41 0.81
N LYS A 267 -20.12 -10.66 1.00
CA LYS A 267 -19.73 -11.46 2.18
C LYS A 267 -18.24 -11.79 2.14
N PHE A 268 -17.72 -12.06 0.96
CA PHE A 268 -16.29 -12.32 0.77
C PHE A 268 -15.46 -11.05 1.03
N ILE A 269 -15.85 -9.91 0.47
CA ILE A 269 -15.16 -8.62 0.71
C ILE A 269 -15.17 -8.29 2.20
N HIS A 270 -16.31 -8.47 2.89
CA HIS A 270 -16.41 -8.25 4.34
C HIS A 270 -15.50 -9.20 5.12
N ALA A 271 -15.44 -10.47 4.76
CA ALA A 271 -14.53 -11.43 5.40
C ALA A 271 -13.05 -11.06 5.20
N LEU A 272 -12.64 -10.65 3.99
CA LEU A 272 -11.29 -10.16 3.73
C LEU A 272 -10.95 -8.92 4.55
N PHE A 273 -11.90 -7.98 4.68
CA PHE A 273 -11.74 -6.81 5.53
C PHE A 273 -11.51 -7.23 6.99
N LEU A 274 -12.30 -8.17 7.50
CA LEU A 274 -12.15 -8.63 8.89
C LEU A 274 -10.90 -9.49 9.11
N GLU A 275 -10.42 -10.26 8.12
CA GLU A 275 -9.10 -10.88 8.18
C GLU A 275 -8.00 -9.81 8.37
N ALA A 276 -8.10 -8.69 7.65
CA ALA A 276 -7.17 -7.57 7.83
C ALA A 276 -7.30 -6.96 9.25
N MET A 277 -8.50 -6.71 9.73
CA MET A 277 -8.72 -6.17 11.08
C MET A 277 -8.22 -7.13 12.17
N ARG A 278 -8.43 -8.43 12.01
CA ARG A 278 -7.85 -9.45 12.90
C ARG A 278 -6.33 -9.41 12.89
N ASN A 279 -5.72 -9.36 11.72
CA ASN A 279 -4.26 -9.28 11.59
C ASN A 279 -3.68 -8.04 12.27
N LEU A 280 -4.32 -6.89 12.06
CA LEU A 280 -3.86 -5.59 12.57
C LEU A 280 -4.08 -5.46 14.09
N TYR A 281 -5.29 -5.76 14.57
CA TYR A 281 -5.75 -5.30 15.89
C TYR A 281 -5.97 -6.41 16.92
N ILE A 282 -5.90 -7.67 16.50
CA ILE A 282 -6.00 -8.84 17.39
C ILE A 282 -4.67 -9.58 17.43
N ASN A 283 -4.12 -9.96 16.27
CA ASN A 283 -2.89 -10.75 16.19
C ASN A 283 -1.60 -9.91 16.30
N GLY A 284 -1.63 -8.64 15.89
CA GLY A 284 -0.49 -7.71 16.03
C GLY A 284 0.68 -8.00 15.09
N HIS A 285 0.44 -8.65 13.96
CA HIS A 285 1.51 -8.99 13.01
C HIS A 285 2.10 -7.74 12.33
N ASN A 286 1.32 -6.66 12.20
CA ASN A 286 1.75 -5.42 11.56
C ASN A 286 2.43 -4.47 12.56
N SER A 287 3.50 -4.90 13.20
CA SER A 287 4.33 -4.10 14.10
C SER A 287 5.79 -4.11 13.65
N GLU A 288 6.57 -3.10 14.07
CA GLU A 288 8.01 -3.09 13.80
C GLU A 288 8.72 -4.27 14.45
N ALA A 289 8.28 -4.67 15.64
CA ALA A 289 8.84 -5.82 16.31
C ALA A 289 8.63 -7.11 15.50
N SER A 290 7.42 -7.32 14.97
CA SER A 290 7.11 -8.45 14.10
C SER A 290 7.88 -8.39 12.79
N ALA A 291 7.97 -7.21 12.17
CA ALA A 291 8.73 -6.98 10.95
C ALA A 291 10.21 -7.34 11.13
N LYS A 292 10.85 -6.82 12.18
CA LYS A 292 12.27 -7.10 12.49
C LYS A 292 12.53 -8.59 12.76
N ALA A 293 11.61 -9.25 13.46
CA ALA A 293 11.70 -10.70 13.71
C ALA A 293 11.65 -11.53 12.42
N ASP A 294 10.93 -11.04 11.39
CA ASP A 294 10.85 -11.65 10.05
C ASP A 294 11.88 -11.09 9.06
N GLY A 295 12.88 -10.36 9.53
CA GLY A 295 14.01 -9.88 8.74
C GLY A 295 13.71 -8.68 7.82
N TRP A 296 12.64 -7.91 8.09
CA TRP A 296 12.36 -6.66 7.41
C TRP A 296 13.27 -5.54 7.92
N LEU A 297 13.77 -4.73 7.00
CA LEU A 297 14.36 -3.43 7.33
C LEU A 297 13.24 -2.44 7.64
N VAL A 298 13.43 -1.56 8.63
CA VAL A 298 12.48 -0.49 8.95
C VAL A 298 12.97 0.81 8.33
N ALA A 299 12.21 1.34 7.37
CA ALA A 299 12.64 2.50 6.56
C ALA A 299 12.88 3.76 7.40
N ARG A 300 12.05 4.05 8.40
CA ARG A 300 12.23 5.22 9.26
C ARG A 300 13.51 5.18 10.09
N GLU A 301 14.00 4.00 10.46
CA GLU A 301 15.27 3.83 11.16
C GLU A 301 16.46 3.95 10.22
N ARG A 302 16.29 3.47 8.97
CA ARG A 302 17.32 3.52 7.95
C ARG A 302 17.52 4.92 7.37
N TYR A 303 16.44 5.71 7.28
CA TYR A 303 16.45 7.07 6.73
C TYR A 303 15.96 8.11 7.74
N PRO A 304 16.70 8.33 8.84
CA PRO A 304 16.28 9.20 9.95
C PRO A 304 16.22 10.70 9.58
N ASP A 305 16.77 11.06 8.42
CA ASP A 305 16.72 12.42 7.86
C ASP A 305 15.40 12.74 7.16
N VAL A 306 14.56 11.73 6.88
CA VAL A 306 13.21 11.95 6.34
C VAL A 306 12.31 12.48 7.45
N GLN A 307 11.72 13.65 7.23
CA GLN A 307 10.77 14.24 8.18
C GLN A 307 9.46 13.44 8.19
N LEU A 308 9.15 12.81 9.30
CA LEU A 308 7.98 11.97 9.50
C LEU A 308 6.95 12.69 10.37
N GLN A 309 5.70 12.32 10.20
CA GLN A 309 4.56 12.84 10.95
C GLN A 309 4.13 11.82 12.02
N THR A 310 3.96 12.26 13.25
CA THR A 310 3.37 11.39 14.28
C THR A 310 1.85 11.25 14.08
N ALA A 311 1.27 10.19 14.64
CA ALA A 311 -0.19 10.04 14.68
C ALA A 311 -0.89 11.21 15.39
N ALA A 312 -0.24 11.80 16.40
CA ALA A 312 -0.73 12.98 17.10
C ALA A 312 -0.75 14.22 16.23
N ASP A 313 0.31 14.44 15.43
CA ASP A 313 0.37 15.55 14.49
C ASP A 313 -0.67 15.40 13.40
N TRP A 314 -0.79 14.18 12.84
CA TRP A 314 -1.80 13.88 11.82
C TRP A 314 -3.23 14.12 12.34
N ALA A 315 -3.54 13.65 13.56
CA ALA A 315 -4.86 13.85 14.17
C ALA A 315 -5.16 15.33 14.39
N ARG A 316 -4.18 16.11 14.89
CA ARG A 316 -4.31 17.56 15.07
C ARG A 316 -4.65 18.26 13.75
N GLU A 317 -3.94 17.93 12.67
CA GLU A 317 -4.19 18.52 11.35
C GLU A 317 -5.53 18.06 10.75
N ARG A 318 -5.83 16.77 10.85
CA ARG A 318 -7.04 16.14 10.32
C ARG A 318 -8.32 16.73 10.89
N TYR A 319 -8.29 17.01 12.19
CA TYR A 319 -9.45 17.52 12.94
C TYR A 319 -9.35 19.02 13.26
N ALA A 320 -8.40 19.75 12.63
CA ALA A 320 -8.30 21.20 12.79
C ALA A 320 -9.61 21.90 12.43
N GLY A 321 -10.07 22.78 13.32
CA GLY A 321 -11.32 23.54 13.13
C GLY A 321 -12.60 22.86 13.62
N PHE A 322 -12.51 21.69 14.27
CA PHE A 322 -13.65 20.96 14.87
C PHE A 322 -13.59 20.86 16.40
N SER A 323 -12.56 21.45 17.02
CA SER A 323 -12.37 21.54 18.48
C SER A 323 -13.13 22.72 19.10
#